data_b5dadbd7489c6c5754e2692fc323097a
#
_entry.id   b5dadbd7489c6c5754e2692fc323097a
#
_cell.length_a   1.000
_cell.length_b   1.000
_cell.length_c   1.000
_cell.angle_alpha   90.00
_cell.angle_beta   90.00
_cell.angle_gamma   90.00
#
_symmetry.space_group_name_H-M   'P 1'
#
loop_
_entity.id
_entity.type
_entity.pdbx_description
1 polymer ?
#
loop_
_entity_poly.entity_id
_entity_poly.type
_entity_poly.pdbx_seq_one_letter_code
_entity_poly.pdbx_strand_id
1 'polypeptide(L)'
;TGKQAIYNEETGETENWFFHTDGDKKGQGYHGLRDGILYVYGKRQDATADQRYAPADLNGVTYLVGTAGNVQKASASSTSSEKPELGRGYKDIKDANGKIWTVDTTGIVQ
;
A
#
# COMPACT_ATOMS: atom_id res chain seq x y z
N THR A 1 7.42 7.00 -19.65
CA THR A 1 6.98 5.94 -18.75
C THR A 1 5.55 6.19 -18.29
N GLY A 2 4.93 5.18 -17.71
CA GLY A 2 3.58 5.31 -17.14
C GLY A 2 3.54 6.06 -15.81
N LYS A 3 4.68 6.31 -15.19
CA LYS A 3 4.76 7.00 -13.90
C LYS A 3 4.69 8.51 -14.08
N GLN A 4 3.83 9.17 -13.29
CA GLN A 4 3.65 10.61 -13.31
C GLN A 4 3.64 11.14 -11.88
N ALA A 5 4.32 12.27 -11.65
CA ALA A 5 4.24 13.00 -10.40
C ALA A 5 3.38 14.24 -10.64
N ILE A 6 2.24 14.34 -9.99
CA ILE A 6 1.26 15.40 -10.23
C ILE A 6 1.09 16.21 -8.94
N TYR A 7 1.32 17.53 -9.03
CA TYR A 7 1.14 18.43 -7.91
C TYR A 7 -0.34 18.74 -7.71
N ASN A 8 -0.84 18.53 -6.49
CA ASN A 8 -2.21 18.86 -6.12
C ASN A 8 -2.21 20.21 -5.40
N GLU A 9 -2.75 21.24 -6.05
CA GLU A 9 -2.77 22.60 -5.50
C GLU A 9 -3.66 22.73 -4.27
N GLU A 10 -4.71 21.91 -4.17
CA GLU A 10 -5.62 21.94 -3.03
C GLU A 10 -4.97 21.44 -1.75
N THR A 11 -4.14 20.41 -1.84
CA THR A 11 -3.47 19.80 -0.69
C THR A 11 -2.06 20.29 -0.48
N GLY A 12 -1.45 20.90 -1.51
CA GLY A 12 -0.04 21.30 -1.50
C GLY A 12 0.93 20.13 -1.60
N GLU A 13 0.46 18.95 -1.98
CA GLU A 13 1.27 17.74 -2.04
C GLU A 13 1.43 17.24 -3.47
N THR A 14 2.54 16.55 -3.72
CA THR A 14 2.77 15.87 -5.00
C THR A 14 2.22 14.45 -4.91
N GLU A 15 1.35 14.09 -5.84
CA GLU A 15 0.77 12.77 -5.96
C GLU A 15 1.53 11.97 -7.03
N ASN A 16 1.73 10.69 -6.79
CA ASN A 16 2.39 9.80 -7.73
C ASN A 16 1.36 8.90 -8.41
N TRP A 17 1.38 8.87 -9.73
CA TRP A 17 0.41 8.16 -10.55
C TRP A 17 1.11 7.18 -11.47
N PHE A 18 0.41 6.12 -11.83
CA PHE A 18 0.84 5.19 -12.86
C PHE A 18 -0.30 4.98 -13.85
N PHE A 19 0.00 5.19 -15.14
CA PHE A 19 -0.97 5.03 -16.22
C PHE A 19 -0.51 3.91 -17.16
N HIS A 20 -1.49 3.19 -17.74
CA HIS A 20 -1.19 2.20 -18.77
C HIS A 20 -0.57 2.90 -19.98
N THR A 21 0.52 2.33 -20.50
CA THR A 21 1.26 2.93 -21.62
C THR A 21 0.96 2.26 -22.96
N ASP A 22 0.28 1.12 -22.94
CA ASP A 22 -0.05 0.37 -24.16
C ASP A 22 -1.36 -0.40 -23.99
N GLY A 23 -1.80 -1.06 -25.08
CA GLY A 23 -3.00 -1.86 -25.09
C GLY A 23 -4.29 -1.04 -25.04
N ASP A 24 -5.39 -1.71 -24.78
CA ASP A 24 -6.72 -1.10 -24.75
C ASP A 24 -6.90 -0.11 -23.60
N LYS A 25 -6.04 -0.22 -22.57
CA LYS A 25 -6.12 0.61 -21.38
C LYS A 25 -5.16 1.80 -21.39
N LYS A 26 -4.50 2.05 -22.53
CA LYS A 26 -3.55 3.15 -22.66
C LYS A 26 -4.17 4.48 -22.19
N GLY A 27 -3.47 5.17 -21.30
CA GLY A 27 -3.93 6.44 -20.73
C GLY A 27 -4.85 6.32 -19.53
N GLN A 28 -5.32 5.11 -19.20
CA GLN A 28 -6.10 4.88 -18.00
C GLN A 28 -5.19 4.68 -16.78
N GLY A 29 -5.65 5.09 -15.60
CA GLY A 29 -4.93 4.88 -14.36
C GLY A 29 -4.84 3.39 -14.02
N TYR A 30 -3.64 2.94 -13.63
CA TYR A 30 -3.43 1.56 -13.19
C TYR A 30 -4.16 1.31 -11.87
N HIS A 31 -4.90 0.20 -11.79
CA HIS A 31 -5.65 -0.16 -10.59
C HIS A 31 -5.18 -1.55 -10.14
N GLY A 32 -4.43 -1.62 -9.05
CA GLY A 32 -3.91 -2.87 -8.54
C GLY A 32 -2.52 -2.74 -7.95
N LEU A 33 -1.86 -3.89 -7.78
CA LEU A 33 -0.50 -3.98 -7.30
C LEU A 33 0.47 -4.10 -8.47
N ARG A 34 1.53 -3.29 -8.45
CA ARG A 34 2.59 -3.34 -9.44
C ARG A 34 3.93 -3.19 -8.74
N ASP A 35 4.80 -4.17 -8.87
CA ASP A 35 6.12 -4.21 -8.23
C ASP A 35 6.04 -3.97 -6.70
N GLY A 36 4.99 -4.52 -6.07
CA GLY A 36 4.78 -4.38 -4.63
C GLY A 36 4.22 -3.03 -4.22
N ILE A 37 3.83 -2.18 -5.16
CA ILE A 37 3.28 -0.84 -4.92
C ILE A 37 1.80 -0.84 -5.27
N LEU A 38 0.98 -0.24 -4.40
CA LEU A 38 -0.47 -0.20 -4.56
C LEU A 38 -0.90 1.08 -5.26
N TYR A 39 -1.67 0.91 -6.34
CA TYR A 39 -2.31 2.00 -7.08
C TYR A 39 -3.82 1.81 -7.09
N VAL A 40 -4.56 2.89 -6.86
CA VAL A 40 -6.03 2.90 -6.95
C VAL A 40 -6.41 3.89 -8.02
N TYR A 41 -6.95 3.38 -9.14
CA TYR A 41 -7.28 4.16 -10.34
C TYR A 41 -6.15 5.08 -10.78
N GLY A 42 -4.93 4.57 -10.71
CA GLY A 42 -3.71 5.24 -11.13
C GLY A 42 -2.94 5.93 -10.02
N LYS A 43 -3.58 6.30 -8.92
CA LYS A 43 -2.92 7.03 -7.83
C LYS A 43 -2.21 6.07 -6.87
N ARG A 44 -0.92 6.30 -6.64
CA ARG A 44 -0.14 5.54 -5.65
C ARG A 44 -0.68 5.83 -4.25
N GLN A 45 -0.89 4.78 -3.49
CA GLN A 45 -1.45 4.89 -2.14
C GLN A 45 -0.30 5.01 -1.13
N ASP A 46 0.00 6.23 -0.71
CA ASP A 46 1.11 6.51 0.18
C ASP A 46 0.60 6.80 1.59
N ALA A 47 1.28 6.25 2.60
CA ALA A 47 1.13 6.72 3.96
C ALA A 47 1.81 8.10 4.08
N THR A 48 1.34 8.93 5.00
CA THR A 48 2.01 10.20 5.29
C THR A 48 3.27 9.94 6.12
N ALA A 49 4.20 10.90 6.12
CA ALA A 49 5.39 10.80 6.96
C ALA A 49 5.03 10.72 8.45
N ASP A 50 3.93 11.37 8.85
CA ASP A 50 3.45 11.36 10.23
C ASP A 50 2.88 10.01 10.64
N GLN A 51 2.34 9.24 9.69
CA GLN A 51 1.79 7.91 9.95
C GLN A 51 2.84 6.82 9.80
N ARG A 52 3.74 6.95 8.84
CA ARG A 52 4.73 5.98 8.40
C ARG A 52 4.12 4.76 7.70
N TYR A 53 3.01 4.25 8.19
CA TYR A 53 2.22 3.16 7.60
C TYR A 53 0.75 3.51 7.67
N ALA A 54 -0.02 3.12 6.66
CA ALA A 54 -1.45 3.40 6.62
C ALA A 54 -2.19 2.29 5.87
N PRO A 55 -3.47 2.05 6.20
CA PRO A 55 -4.30 1.12 5.44
C PRO A 55 -4.76 1.76 4.13
N ALA A 56 -4.84 0.96 3.07
CA ALA A 56 -5.38 1.38 1.79
C ALA A 56 -6.22 0.25 1.19
N ASP A 57 -7.41 0.59 0.70
CA ASP A 57 -8.34 -0.39 0.16
C ASP A 57 -8.16 -0.54 -1.35
N LEU A 58 -8.20 -1.79 -1.80
CA LEU A 58 -8.24 -2.14 -3.22
C LEU A 58 -9.30 -3.22 -3.39
N ASN A 59 -10.38 -2.91 -4.11
CA ASN A 59 -11.45 -3.87 -4.40
C ASN A 59 -12.03 -4.56 -3.16
N GLY A 60 -12.18 -3.80 -2.05
CA GLY A 60 -12.72 -4.32 -0.81
C GLY A 60 -11.71 -5.04 0.08
N VAL A 61 -10.44 -5.07 -0.31
CA VAL A 61 -9.36 -5.67 0.47
C VAL A 61 -8.44 -4.56 1.00
N THR A 62 -8.10 -4.61 2.28
CA THR A 62 -7.27 -3.59 2.93
C THR A 62 -5.82 -4.06 3.01
N TYR A 63 -4.93 -3.30 2.39
CA TYR A 63 -3.48 -3.50 2.46
C TYR A 63 -2.83 -2.45 3.36
N LEU A 64 -1.70 -2.79 3.96
CA LEU A 64 -0.90 -1.82 4.72
C LEU A 64 0.23 -1.31 3.81
N VAL A 65 0.31 0.00 3.63
CA VAL A 65 1.31 0.62 2.75
C VAL A 65 2.25 1.53 3.53
N GLY A 66 3.46 1.69 3.02
CA GLY A 66 4.43 2.66 3.53
C GLY A 66 4.32 4.00 2.82
N THR A 67 5.29 4.89 3.06
CA THR A 67 5.28 6.26 2.54
C THR A 67 5.52 6.36 1.04
N ALA A 68 5.96 5.28 0.40
CA ALA A 68 6.16 5.21 -1.05
C ALA A 68 5.15 4.27 -1.73
N GLY A 69 4.03 3.96 -1.06
CA GLY A 69 2.99 3.09 -1.61
C GLY A 69 3.33 1.60 -1.58
N ASN A 70 4.47 1.22 -1.02
CA ASN A 70 4.91 -0.17 -0.97
C ASN A 70 4.12 -0.95 0.08
N VAL A 71 3.54 -2.07 -0.35
CA VAL A 71 2.76 -2.94 0.53
C VAL A 71 3.69 -3.67 1.50
N GLN A 72 3.34 -3.64 2.77
CA GLN A 72 4.10 -4.31 3.84
C GLN A 72 3.63 -5.74 3.95
N LYS A 73 4.55 -6.71 3.83
CA LYS A 73 4.24 -8.13 3.78
C LYS A 73 4.98 -8.89 4.88
N ALA A 74 4.32 -9.91 5.43
CA ALA A 74 4.97 -10.87 6.31
C ALA A 74 5.76 -11.87 5.47
N SER A 75 6.76 -12.53 6.09
CA SER A 75 7.39 -13.70 5.51
C SER A 75 6.64 -14.96 5.94
N ALA A 76 6.89 -16.08 5.25
CA ALA A 76 6.23 -17.34 5.56
C ALA A 76 6.52 -17.83 6.98
N SER A 77 7.64 -17.42 7.58
CA SER A 77 8.06 -17.81 8.92
C SER A 77 7.72 -16.77 9.99
N SER A 78 7.19 -15.60 9.61
CA SER A 78 6.83 -14.55 10.57
C SER A 78 5.65 -14.98 11.43
N THR A 79 5.65 -14.56 12.71
CA THR A 79 4.53 -14.79 13.63
C THR A 79 4.15 -13.46 14.27
N SER A 80 2.85 -13.30 14.55
CA SER A 80 2.34 -12.10 15.21
C SER A 80 2.32 -12.31 16.72
N SER A 81 2.90 -11.38 17.48
CA SER A 81 2.81 -11.39 18.94
C SER A 81 1.48 -10.82 19.42
N GLU A 82 0.82 -9.98 18.62
CA GLU A 82 -0.50 -9.41 18.94
C GLU A 82 -1.63 -10.40 18.65
N LYS A 83 -1.45 -11.26 17.66
CA LYS A 83 -2.45 -12.23 17.21
C LYS A 83 -1.82 -13.61 17.04
N PRO A 84 -1.32 -14.22 18.14
CA PRO A 84 -0.59 -15.49 18.03
C PRO A 84 -1.44 -16.64 17.50
N GLU A 85 -2.76 -16.54 17.60
CA GLU A 85 -3.69 -17.53 17.08
C GLU A 85 -3.66 -17.67 15.55
N LEU A 86 -3.12 -16.68 14.83
CA LEU A 86 -3.02 -16.73 13.37
C LEU A 86 -1.92 -17.69 12.89
N GLY A 87 -0.91 -17.98 13.75
CA GLY A 87 0.18 -18.86 13.37
C GLY A 87 1.25 -18.18 12.51
N ARG A 88 1.86 -18.93 11.59
CA ARG A 88 2.92 -18.44 10.73
C ARG A 88 2.38 -17.68 9.53
N GLY A 89 3.18 -16.78 8.99
CA GLY A 89 2.84 -15.99 7.81
C GLY A 89 2.17 -14.66 8.16
N TYR A 90 2.32 -14.20 9.39
CA TYR A 90 1.76 -12.93 9.87
C TYR A 90 2.82 -12.13 10.58
N LYS A 91 2.77 -10.80 10.43
CA LYS A 91 3.76 -9.90 10.99
C LYS A 91 3.07 -8.68 11.58
N ASP A 92 3.53 -8.24 12.76
CA ASP A 92 3.08 -7.00 13.37
C ASP A 92 3.95 -5.84 12.90
N ILE A 93 3.31 -4.72 12.56
CA ILE A 93 3.99 -3.50 12.15
C ILE A 93 3.41 -2.35 12.94
N LYS A 94 4.27 -1.62 13.66
CA LYS A 94 3.87 -0.47 14.47
C LYS A 94 4.05 0.80 13.66
N ASP A 95 2.99 1.61 13.54
CA ASP A 95 3.07 2.88 12.85
C ASP A 95 3.65 3.98 13.76
N ALA A 96 3.77 5.21 13.22
CA ALA A 96 4.37 6.32 13.96
C ALA A 96 3.49 6.80 15.12
N ASN A 97 2.20 6.43 15.12
CA ASN A 97 1.27 6.78 16.19
C ASN A 97 1.18 5.71 17.28
N GLY A 98 1.97 4.63 17.16
CA GLY A 98 1.98 3.55 18.13
C GLY A 98 0.92 2.49 17.89
N LYS A 99 0.14 2.60 16.82
CA LYS A 99 -0.85 1.59 16.46
C LYS A 99 -0.14 0.40 15.82
N ILE A 100 -0.53 -0.81 16.23
CA ILE A 100 0.04 -2.05 15.69
C ILE A 100 -0.92 -2.64 14.66
N TRP A 101 -0.39 -2.86 13.46
CA TRP A 101 -1.09 -3.51 12.35
C TRP A 101 -0.54 -4.91 12.16
N THR A 102 -1.40 -5.87 11.90
CA THR A 102 -0.96 -7.23 11.57
C THR A 102 -1.29 -7.50 10.11
N VAL A 103 -0.31 -7.98 9.36
CA VAL A 103 -0.45 -8.27 7.93
C VAL A 103 -0.04 -9.69 7.62
N ASP A 104 -0.59 -10.25 6.55
CA ASP A 104 -0.22 -11.57 6.05
C ASP A 104 0.91 -11.48 4.99
N THR A 105 1.18 -12.60 4.31
CA THR A 105 2.26 -12.66 3.31
C THR A 105 1.95 -11.87 2.03
N THR A 106 0.71 -11.46 1.83
CA THR A 106 0.31 -10.60 0.70
C THR A 106 0.15 -9.14 1.10
N GLY A 107 0.27 -8.83 2.41
CA GLY A 107 0.14 -7.47 2.92
C GLY A 107 -1.27 -7.08 3.33
N ILE A 108 -2.18 -8.04 3.39
CA ILE A 108 -3.57 -7.80 3.79
C ILE A 108 -3.64 -7.64 5.30
N VAL A 109 -4.29 -6.55 5.75
CA VAL A 109 -4.48 -6.26 7.17
C VAL A 109 -5.48 -7.25 7.78
N GLN A 110 -5.10 -7.80 8.94
CA GLN A 110 -5.91 -8.79 9.66
C GLN A 110 -6.83 -8.16 10.69
#